data_90fc87228931fafb93289ce1c30605fa
#
_entry.id   90fc87228931fafb93289ce1c30605fa
#
_cell.length_a   1.000
_cell.length_b   1.000
_cell.length_c   1.000
_cell.angle_alpha   90.00
_cell.angle_beta   90.00
_cell.angle_gamma   90.00
#
_symmetry.space_group_name_H-M   'P 1'
#
loop_
_entity.id
_entity.type
_entity.pdbx_description
1 polymer ?
#
loop_
_entity_poly.entity_id
_entity_poly.type
_entity_poly.pdbx_seq_one_letter_code
_entity_poly.pdbx_strand_id
1 'polypeptide(L)'
;MSKIIIALLGVSFMLTACKHHSDNEPETDFTDNVREALSDGGHIDLASLEWTREPGGYEVHGDSIAITTAPHTDLWQRTYYHFQNDNAPVLQMKTREKFFSFVVKTDFTQSHQRFDQCGIVMYLNSENWLKGSVEYENEEFQHLGSVVTNRGYSDWATTAIPADVKTMWYRFSRREDDYCIECSTNGVDFSQMRICHMYEGADVISFGIYVCSPEESSFKAVFSDMRITECMWKAHDGQQPDE
;
A
#
# COMPACT_ATOMS: atom_id res chain seq x y z
N MET A 1 37.39 50.31 -59.23
CA MET A 1 36.77 50.92 -58.01
C MET A 1 35.46 50.18 -57.74
N SER A 2 35.54 49.13 -56.92
CA SER A 2 34.34 48.33 -56.54
C SER A 2 33.83 48.82 -55.20
N LYS A 3 32.57 49.20 -55.13
CA LYS A 3 31.92 49.56 -53.88
C LYS A 3 31.30 48.31 -53.26
N ILE A 4 31.76 47.97 -52.08
CA ILE A 4 31.18 46.91 -51.22
C ILE A 4 30.00 47.51 -50.46
N ILE A 5 28.83 46.94 -50.61
CA ILE A 5 27.64 47.26 -49.85
C ILE A 5 27.54 46.20 -48.71
N ILE A 6 27.66 46.66 -47.48
CA ILE A 6 27.44 45.81 -46.28
C ILE A 6 25.97 45.93 -45.92
N ALA A 7 25.25 44.83 -46.02
CA ALA A 7 23.90 44.72 -45.53
C ALA A 7 23.89 44.27 -44.07
N LEU A 8 23.45 45.13 -43.17
CA LEU A 8 23.16 44.76 -41.77
C LEU A 8 21.84 43.98 -41.70
N LEU A 9 21.93 42.69 -41.38
CA LEU A 9 20.77 41.91 -40.94
C LEU A 9 20.49 42.16 -39.44
N GLY A 10 19.42 42.88 -39.18
CA GLY A 10 18.89 43.02 -37.81
C GLY A 10 18.20 41.74 -37.38
N VAL A 11 18.74 41.06 -36.40
CA VAL A 11 18.11 39.93 -35.73
C VAL A 11 17.17 40.48 -34.66
N SER A 12 15.88 40.38 -34.90
CA SER A 12 14.84 40.72 -33.94
C SER A 12 14.63 39.52 -32.99
N PHE A 13 15.11 39.64 -31.74
CA PHE A 13 14.77 38.69 -30.70
C PHE A 13 13.35 38.88 -30.24
N MET A 14 12.43 38.02 -30.67
CA MET A 14 11.12 37.89 -30.07
C MET A 14 11.27 37.15 -28.74
N LEU A 15 11.12 37.87 -27.65
CA LEU A 15 10.92 37.30 -26.30
C LEU A 15 9.51 36.67 -26.27
N THR A 16 9.45 35.37 -26.46
CA THR A 16 8.23 34.60 -26.20
C THR A 16 8.11 34.47 -24.67
N ALA A 17 7.25 35.27 -24.07
CA ALA A 17 6.86 35.07 -22.68
C ALA A 17 6.11 33.73 -22.57
N CYS A 18 6.76 32.71 -22.04
CA CYS A 18 6.07 31.50 -21.57
C CYS A 18 5.08 31.94 -20.47
N LYS A 19 3.81 31.99 -20.78
CA LYS A 19 2.77 31.98 -19.78
C LYS A 19 2.85 30.62 -19.10
N HIS A 20 3.27 30.58 -17.84
CA HIS A 20 2.98 29.47 -16.96
C HIS A 20 1.46 29.35 -16.89
N HIS A 21 0.92 28.36 -17.61
CA HIS A 21 -0.39 27.85 -17.33
C HIS A 21 -0.22 27.05 -16.03
N SER A 22 -0.70 27.60 -14.93
CA SER A 22 -1.01 26.80 -13.76
C SER A 22 -2.24 25.99 -14.16
N ASP A 23 -2.03 24.78 -14.63
CA ASP A 23 -3.07 23.77 -14.71
C ASP A 23 -3.51 23.49 -13.25
N ASN A 24 -4.47 24.27 -12.77
CA ASN A 24 -5.30 23.87 -11.65
C ASN A 24 -6.15 22.70 -12.18
N GLU A 25 -5.63 21.48 -12.11
CA GLU A 25 -6.52 20.33 -12.09
C GLU A 25 -7.55 20.56 -10.98
N PRO A 26 -8.85 20.31 -11.24
CA PRO A 26 -9.85 20.44 -10.19
C PRO A 26 -9.44 19.52 -9.06
N GLU A 27 -9.25 20.08 -7.88
CA GLU A 27 -9.04 19.34 -6.65
C GLU A 27 -10.20 18.36 -6.54
N THR A 28 -9.96 17.08 -6.86
CA THR A 28 -10.99 16.05 -6.74
C THR A 28 -11.38 16.00 -5.29
N ASP A 29 -12.61 16.42 -5.01
CA ASP A 29 -13.19 16.43 -3.68
C ASP A 29 -13.33 14.96 -3.26
N PHE A 30 -12.41 14.47 -2.44
CA PHE A 30 -12.47 13.15 -1.85
C PHE A 30 -12.37 13.24 -0.34
N THR A 31 -12.99 12.31 0.35
CA THR A 31 -12.88 12.15 1.79
C THR A 31 -11.45 11.72 2.15
N ASP A 32 -10.75 12.51 2.98
CA ASP A 32 -9.45 12.13 3.55
C ASP A 32 -9.67 11.28 4.80
N ASN A 33 -9.73 9.97 4.61
CA ASN A 33 -10.03 9.01 5.68
C ASN A 33 -9.05 9.07 6.86
N VAL A 34 -7.77 9.38 6.62
CA VAL A 34 -6.78 9.50 7.70
C VAL A 34 -7.04 10.73 8.54
N ARG A 35 -7.29 11.87 7.91
CA ARG A 35 -7.59 13.11 8.61
C ARG A 35 -8.87 13.01 9.44
N GLU A 36 -9.90 12.37 8.89
CA GLU A 36 -11.14 12.10 9.61
C GLU A 36 -10.88 11.18 10.81
N ALA A 37 -10.20 10.05 10.60
CA ALA A 37 -9.88 9.11 11.66
C ALA A 37 -9.05 9.77 12.79
N LEU A 38 -8.02 10.56 12.46
CA LEU A 38 -7.21 11.27 13.46
C LEU A 38 -8.06 12.25 14.28
N SER A 39 -9.06 12.89 13.68
CA SER A 39 -9.99 13.78 14.39
C SER A 39 -10.97 13.02 15.30
N ASP A 40 -11.20 11.74 15.07
CA ASP A 40 -12.08 10.84 15.84
C ASP A 40 -11.27 9.81 16.68
N GLY A 41 -10.12 10.23 17.21
CA GLY A 41 -9.32 9.40 18.10
C GLY A 41 -8.70 8.16 17.44
N GLY A 42 -8.62 8.13 16.13
CA GLY A 42 -8.04 7.04 15.34
C GLY A 42 -9.05 6.01 14.83
N HIS A 43 -10.33 6.21 15.10
CA HIS A 43 -11.41 5.31 14.66
C HIS A 43 -11.58 5.33 13.14
N ILE A 44 -11.79 4.15 12.55
CA ILE A 44 -12.04 3.98 11.11
C ILE A 44 -13.49 3.53 10.91
N ASP A 45 -14.26 4.33 10.21
CA ASP A 45 -15.58 3.91 9.74
C ASP A 45 -15.42 2.98 8.53
N LEU A 46 -15.68 1.68 8.71
CA LEU A 46 -15.60 0.68 7.63
C LEU A 46 -16.52 1.01 6.44
N ALA A 47 -17.61 1.74 6.66
CA ALA A 47 -18.53 2.13 5.60
C ALA A 47 -17.94 3.22 4.69
N SER A 48 -16.91 3.93 5.14
CA SER A 48 -16.19 4.95 4.35
C SER A 48 -15.12 4.37 3.44
N LEU A 49 -14.81 3.06 3.56
CA LEU A 49 -13.78 2.40 2.78
C LEU A 49 -14.31 1.98 1.40
N GLU A 50 -13.42 1.96 0.41
CA GLU A 50 -13.76 1.64 -0.97
C GLU A 50 -13.12 0.34 -1.42
N TRP A 51 -13.89 -0.49 -2.11
CA TRP A 51 -13.36 -1.66 -2.79
C TRP A 51 -12.71 -1.28 -4.12
N THR A 52 -11.45 -1.62 -4.30
CA THR A 52 -10.83 -1.63 -5.64
C THR A 52 -11.34 -2.83 -6.43
N ARG A 53 -11.44 -3.97 -5.76
CA ARG A 53 -12.06 -5.20 -6.25
C ARG A 53 -12.83 -5.83 -5.11
N GLU A 54 -14.14 -5.84 -5.24
CA GLU A 54 -15.02 -6.40 -4.23
C GLU A 54 -14.98 -7.93 -4.24
N PRO A 55 -14.86 -8.60 -3.08
CA PRO A 55 -14.89 -10.06 -3.00
C PRO A 55 -16.30 -10.59 -3.24
N GLY A 56 -16.40 -11.89 -3.55
CA GLY A 56 -17.70 -12.56 -3.69
C GLY A 56 -18.52 -12.68 -2.38
N GLY A 57 -17.89 -12.43 -1.22
CA GLY A 57 -18.56 -12.43 0.08
C GLY A 57 -17.72 -11.81 1.17
N TYR A 58 -18.36 -10.95 1.97
CA TYR A 58 -17.82 -10.39 3.19
C TYR A 58 -18.93 -10.08 4.21
N GLU A 59 -18.56 -9.97 5.46
CA GLU A 59 -19.47 -9.69 6.58
C GLU A 59 -18.84 -8.64 7.50
N VAL A 60 -19.56 -7.58 7.82
CA VAL A 60 -19.10 -6.54 8.77
C VAL A 60 -19.76 -6.78 10.12
N HIS A 61 -18.97 -6.82 11.19
CA HIS A 61 -19.39 -7.03 12.57
C HIS A 61 -18.78 -5.96 13.49
N GLY A 62 -19.48 -4.84 13.68
CA GLY A 62 -18.95 -3.69 14.41
C GLY A 62 -17.70 -3.16 13.71
N ASP A 63 -16.56 -3.11 14.41
CA ASP A 63 -15.28 -2.60 13.91
C ASP A 63 -14.42 -3.69 13.25
N SER A 64 -15.02 -4.84 12.91
CA SER A 64 -14.33 -5.93 12.23
C SER A 64 -15.00 -6.31 10.92
N ILE A 65 -14.22 -6.85 9.99
CA ILE A 65 -14.68 -7.37 8.72
C ILE A 65 -14.11 -8.76 8.48
N ALA A 66 -14.98 -9.69 8.10
CA ALA A 66 -14.61 -11.02 7.64
C ALA A 66 -14.76 -11.08 6.11
N ILE A 67 -13.72 -11.51 5.40
CA ILE A 67 -13.68 -11.56 3.94
C ILE A 67 -13.38 -12.99 3.50
N THR A 68 -14.18 -13.53 2.59
CA THR A 68 -13.93 -14.84 2.00
C THR A 68 -13.15 -14.70 0.71
N THR A 69 -12.00 -15.39 0.61
CA THR A 69 -11.16 -15.38 -0.59
C THR A 69 -11.81 -16.19 -1.72
N ALA A 70 -11.38 -15.93 -2.93
CA ALA A 70 -11.73 -16.74 -4.10
C ALA A 70 -10.46 -17.41 -4.68
N PRO A 71 -10.60 -18.61 -5.29
CA PRO A 71 -9.48 -19.28 -5.97
C PRO A 71 -8.86 -18.41 -7.05
N HIS A 72 -7.57 -18.62 -7.29
CA HIS A 72 -6.79 -17.98 -8.36
C HIS A 72 -6.73 -16.46 -8.25
N THR A 73 -6.82 -15.92 -7.02
CA THR A 73 -6.61 -14.50 -6.74
C THR A 73 -5.20 -14.25 -6.22
N ASP A 74 -4.56 -13.17 -6.69
CA ASP A 74 -3.21 -12.80 -6.27
C ASP A 74 -2.90 -11.33 -6.60
N LEU A 75 -1.79 -10.83 -6.03
CA LEU A 75 -1.08 -9.61 -6.42
C LEU A 75 0.38 -9.96 -6.67
N TRP A 76 0.77 -10.05 -7.93
CA TRP A 76 2.15 -10.30 -8.37
C TRP A 76 2.42 -9.72 -9.75
N GLN A 77 3.63 -9.16 -9.95
CA GLN A 77 4.04 -8.59 -11.23
C GLN A 77 5.42 -9.09 -11.67
N ARG A 78 5.45 -9.80 -12.76
CA ARG A 78 6.54 -10.18 -13.69
C ARG A 78 7.77 -10.87 -13.11
N THR A 79 8.26 -10.46 -11.96
CA THR A 79 9.55 -10.93 -11.44
C THR A 79 9.65 -12.45 -11.44
N TYR A 80 10.83 -12.97 -11.88
CA TYR A 80 11.25 -14.35 -11.95
C TYR A 80 10.68 -15.13 -13.14
N TYR A 81 9.38 -15.32 -13.26
CA TYR A 81 8.76 -16.19 -14.28
C TYR A 81 7.73 -15.46 -15.16
N HIS A 82 7.79 -14.16 -15.20
CA HIS A 82 6.88 -13.30 -15.96
C HIS A 82 5.39 -13.49 -15.63
N PHE A 83 5.06 -14.16 -14.54
CA PHE A 83 3.71 -14.30 -14.05
C PHE A 83 3.15 -12.93 -13.65
N GLN A 84 1.90 -12.74 -13.96
CA GLN A 84 1.18 -11.51 -13.58
C GLN A 84 -0.21 -11.90 -13.11
N ASN A 85 -0.58 -11.40 -11.95
CA ASN A 85 -1.94 -11.44 -11.45
C ASN A 85 -2.21 -10.19 -10.63
N ASP A 86 -3.36 -9.56 -10.87
CA ASP A 86 -3.78 -8.33 -10.21
C ASP A 86 -5.30 -8.37 -9.99
N ASN A 87 -5.78 -9.43 -9.32
CA ASN A 87 -7.21 -9.65 -9.13
C ASN A 87 -7.62 -9.89 -7.67
N ALA A 88 -6.69 -9.80 -6.73
CA ALA A 88 -7.02 -9.94 -5.30
C ALA A 88 -7.98 -8.83 -4.83
N PRO A 89 -8.97 -9.14 -4.00
CA PRO A 89 -9.80 -8.15 -3.34
C PRO A 89 -8.98 -7.20 -2.46
N VAL A 90 -9.24 -5.90 -2.59
CA VAL A 90 -8.57 -4.84 -1.84
C VAL A 90 -9.61 -3.84 -1.35
N LEU A 91 -9.69 -3.65 -0.02
CA LEU A 91 -10.52 -2.64 0.63
C LEU A 91 -9.63 -1.51 1.14
N GLN A 92 -9.88 -0.28 0.72
CA GLN A 92 -8.97 0.83 0.90
C GLN A 92 -9.63 2.09 1.44
N MET A 93 -8.81 2.87 2.12
CA MET A 93 -9.01 4.29 2.43
C MET A 93 -8.04 5.15 1.64
N LYS A 94 -8.36 6.42 1.47
CA LYS A 94 -7.56 7.41 0.72
C LYS A 94 -7.09 8.53 1.63
N THR A 95 -5.88 9.07 1.36
CA THR A 95 -5.35 10.20 2.13
C THR A 95 -4.29 10.99 1.38
N ARG A 96 -4.18 12.28 1.73
CA ARG A 96 -3.03 13.16 1.43
C ARG A 96 -2.06 13.28 2.61
N GLU A 97 -2.43 12.76 3.79
CA GLU A 97 -1.56 12.85 4.96
C GLU A 97 -0.22 12.15 4.70
N LYS A 98 0.87 12.87 4.96
CA LYS A 98 2.24 12.41 4.68
C LYS A 98 2.87 11.69 5.87
N PHE A 99 2.33 11.86 7.07
CA PHE A 99 2.88 11.32 8.31
C PHE A 99 1.77 10.68 9.15
N PHE A 100 1.62 9.37 9.04
CA PHE A 100 0.64 8.61 9.83
C PHE A 100 1.06 7.15 9.95
N SER A 101 0.39 6.41 10.83
CA SER A 101 0.45 4.96 10.90
C SER A 101 -0.95 4.34 10.89
N PHE A 102 -1.11 3.26 10.13
CA PHE A 102 -2.29 2.41 10.12
C PHE A 102 -1.97 1.08 10.79
N VAL A 103 -2.77 0.68 11.76
CA VAL A 103 -2.64 -0.59 12.47
C VAL A 103 -3.86 -1.46 12.18
N VAL A 104 -3.64 -2.76 11.98
CA VAL A 104 -4.69 -3.75 11.83
C VAL A 104 -4.25 -5.11 12.35
N LYS A 105 -5.17 -5.83 12.98
CA LYS A 105 -5.02 -7.26 13.31
C LYS A 105 -5.64 -8.11 12.22
N THR A 106 -4.91 -9.11 11.76
CA THR A 106 -5.41 -10.15 10.87
C THR A 106 -5.56 -11.47 11.61
N ASP A 107 -6.63 -12.20 11.34
CA ASP A 107 -6.83 -13.59 11.74
C ASP A 107 -6.96 -14.44 10.48
N PHE A 108 -6.02 -15.35 10.31
CA PHE A 108 -5.91 -16.29 9.19
C PHE A 108 -5.97 -17.75 9.64
N THR A 109 -6.67 -18.01 10.75
CA THR A 109 -6.83 -19.36 11.31
C THR A 109 -7.33 -20.36 10.28
N GLN A 110 -8.14 -19.93 9.32
CA GLN A 110 -8.73 -20.80 8.30
C GLN A 110 -7.85 -20.97 7.03
N SER A 111 -6.70 -20.30 6.92
CA SER A 111 -5.76 -20.56 5.82
C SER A 111 -5.25 -22.00 5.91
N HIS A 112 -5.25 -22.72 4.80
CA HIS A 112 -4.97 -24.15 4.78
C HIS A 112 -4.31 -24.64 3.49
N GLN A 113 -4.30 -23.83 2.45
CA GLN A 113 -3.68 -24.15 1.17
C GLN A 113 -2.50 -23.21 0.94
N ARG A 114 -1.49 -23.73 0.27
CA ARG A 114 -0.29 -22.99 -0.08
C ARG A 114 -0.66 -21.63 -0.70
N PHE A 115 0.02 -20.57 -0.25
CA PHE A 115 -0.16 -19.20 -0.66
C PHE A 115 -1.45 -18.51 -0.18
N ASP A 116 -2.36 -19.18 0.54
CA ASP A 116 -3.45 -18.48 1.22
C ASP A 116 -2.89 -17.37 2.09
N GLN A 117 -3.34 -16.13 1.89
CA GLN A 117 -2.79 -14.97 2.57
C GLN A 117 -3.78 -13.83 2.76
N CYS A 118 -3.58 -13.09 3.82
CA CYS A 118 -4.27 -11.82 4.08
C CYS A 118 -3.36 -10.86 4.83
N GLY A 119 -3.54 -9.58 4.62
CA GLY A 119 -2.68 -8.58 5.26
C GLY A 119 -3.00 -7.16 4.87
N ILE A 120 -1.97 -6.32 4.96
CA ILE A 120 -2.04 -4.91 4.58
C ILE A 120 -1.59 -4.70 3.15
N VAL A 121 -2.07 -3.63 2.56
CA VAL A 121 -1.70 -3.21 1.21
C VAL A 121 -1.73 -1.69 1.09
N MET A 122 -0.82 -1.12 0.35
CA MET A 122 -0.97 0.17 -0.32
C MET A 122 -1.02 -0.13 -1.82
N TYR A 123 -2.08 0.31 -2.49
CA TYR A 123 -2.31 -0.02 -3.88
C TYR A 123 -2.63 1.25 -4.67
N LEU A 124 -1.70 1.71 -5.49
CA LEU A 124 -1.89 2.86 -6.36
C LEU A 124 -2.49 2.43 -7.72
N ASN A 125 -1.89 1.40 -8.31
CA ASN A 125 -2.32 0.78 -9.56
C ASN A 125 -1.63 -0.60 -9.71
N SER A 126 -1.92 -1.33 -10.78
CA SER A 126 -1.37 -2.67 -11.04
C SER A 126 0.16 -2.76 -11.07
N GLU A 127 0.85 -1.66 -11.33
CA GLU A 127 2.31 -1.63 -11.45
C GLU A 127 3.02 -1.01 -10.23
N ASN A 128 2.26 -0.41 -9.30
CA ASN A 128 2.82 0.30 -8.15
C ASN A 128 1.98 0.02 -6.91
N TRP A 129 2.47 -0.87 -6.06
CA TRP A 129 1.82 -1.28 -4.81
C TRP A 129 2.82 -1.95 -3.86
N LEU A 130 2.47 -2.03 -2.60
CA LEU A 130 3.18 -2.85 -1.62
C LEU A 130 2.18 -3.62 -0.76
N LYS A 131 2.58 -4.80 -0.29
CA LYS A 131 1.79 -5.62 0.63
C LYS A 131 2.65 -6.25 1.72
N GLY A 132 2.05 -6.55 2.86
CA GLY A 132 2.64 -7.32 3.94
C GLY A 132 1.63 -8.31 4.49
N SER A 133 2.03 -9.59 4.64
CA SER A 133 1.14 -10.68 5.04
C SER A 133 1.88 -11.85 5.68
N VAL A 134 1.12 -12.73 6.33
CA VAL A 134 1.50 -14.12 6.48
C VAL A 134 0.88 -14.90 5.32
N GLU A 135 1.68 -15.76 4.72
CA GLU A 135 1.34 -16.61 3.58
C GLU A 135 1.54 -18.07 3.98
N TYR A 136 0.47 -18.85 3.95
CA TYR A 136 0.51 -20.25 4.35
C TYR A 136 1.38 -21.07 3.40
N GLU A 137 2.27 -21.90 3.92
CA GLU A 137 3.07 -22.83 3.13
C GLU A 137 2.68 -24.29 3.37
N ASN A 138 2.68 -24.72 4.63
CA ASN A 138 2.31 -26.07 5.04
C ASN A 138 2.02 -26.12 6.57
N GLU A 139 1.84 -27.33 7.12
CA GLU A 139 1.53 -27.55 8.53
C GLU A 139 2.71 -27.25 9.48
N GLU A 140 3.93 -27.13 8.99
CA GLU A 140 5.12 -26.88 9.79
C GLU A 140 5.46 -25.40 9.87
N PHE A 141 5.38 -24.68 8.76
CA PHE A 141 5.73 -23.27 8.66
C PHE A 141 4.90 -22.50 7.64
N GLN A 142 4.98 -21.20 7.73
CA GLN A 142 4.40 -20.23 6.82
C GLN A 142 5.36 -19.05 6.64
N HIS A 143 5.15 -18.24 5.62
CA HIS A 143 6.00 -17.10 5.31
C HIS A 143 5.40 -15.81 5.84
N LEU A 144 6.08 -15.17 6.79
CA LEU A 144 5.86 -13.75 7.08
C LEU A 144 6.63 -12.95 6.03
N GLY A 145 5.93 -12.23 5.18
CA GLY A 145 6.54 -11.62 4.02
C GLY A 145 6.02 -10.24 3.66
N SER A 146 6.76 -9.59 2.79
CA SER A 146 6.37 -8.34 2.16
C SER A 146 6.76 -8.34 0.68
N VAL A 147 5.93 -7.73 -0.15
CA VAL A 147 6.21 -7.48 -1.56
C VAL A 147 6.12 -6.00 -1.83
N VAL A 148 7.09 -5.47 -2.56
CA VAL A 148 7.06 -4.12 -3.11
C VAL A 148 7.10 -4.22 -4.61
N THR A 149 6.10 -3.67 -5.26
CA THR A 149 6.04 -3.60 -6.72
C THR A 149 6.21 -2.16 -7.16
N ASN A 150 7.30 -1.90 -7.84
CA ASN A 150 7.62 -0.63 -8.46
C ASN A 150 7.72 -0.83 -9.97
N ARG A 151 6.98 -0.02 -10.74
CA ARG A 151 7.01 -0.04 -12.22
C ARG A 151 6.83 -1.45 -12.80
N GLY A 152 5.94 -2.21 -12.17
CA GLY A 152 5.54 -3.53 -12.63
C GLY A 152 6.52 -4.67 -12.37
N TYR A 153 7.42 -4.52 -11.40
CA TYR A 153 8.29 -5.62 -10.94
C TYR A 153 8.17 -5.78 -9.43
N SER A 154 7.78 -6.99 -9.01
CA SER A 154 7.63 -7.36 -7.61
C SER A 154 8.96 -7.77 -6.99
N ASP A 155 9.24 -7.24 -5.81
CA ASP A 155 10.39 -7.56 -4.96
C ASP A 155 9.85 -8.19 -3.67
N TRP A 156 10.11 -9.47 -3.44
CA TRP A 156 9.56 -10.26 -2.35
C TRP A 156 10.64 -10.67 -1.34
N ALA A 157 10.36 -10.42 -0.06
CA ALA A 157 11.20 -10.85 1.05
C ALA A 157 10.35 -11.60 2.08
N THR A 158 10.87 -12.73 2.60
CA THR A 158 10.18 -13.57 3.57
C THR A 158 11.05 -14.03 4.72
N THR A 159 10.40 -14.34 5.83
CA THR A 159 10.97 -15.08 6.97
C THR A 159 10.03 -16.22 7.32
N ALA A 160 10.54 -17.42 7.52
CA ALA A 160 9.74 -18.55 7.99
C ALA A 160 9.31 -18.32 9.44
N ILE A 161 8.04 -18.52 9.72
CA ILE A 161 7.46 -18.51 11.08
C ILE A 161 6.67 -19.81 11.30
N PRO A 162 6.44 -20.24 12.58
CA PRO A 162 5.66 -21.43 12.85
C PRO A 162 4.23 -21.36 12.29
N ALA A 163 3.72 -22.49 11.81
CA ALA A 163 2.36 -22.57 11.26
C ALA A 163 1.24 -22.45 12.32
N ASP A 164 1.57 -22.53 13.61
CA ASP A 164 0.63 -22.32 14.71
C ASP A 164 0.37 -20.84 15.03
N VAL A 165 1.15 -19.92 14.47
CA VAL A 165 0.80 -18.48 14.46
C VAL A 165 -0.43 -18.30 13.59
N LYS A 166 -1.55 -17.83 14.15
CA LYS A 166 -2.84 -17.70 13.44
C LYS A 166 -3.36 -16.27 13.38
N THR A 167 -2.69 -15.35 14.08
CA THR A 167 -3.01 -13.93 14.06
C THR A 167 -1.74 -13.10 13.96
N MET A 168 -1.83 -11.96 13.29
CA MET A 168 -0.73 -11.02 13.18
C MET A 168 -1.28 -9.59 13.16
N TRP A 169 -0.63 -8.68 13.91
CA TRP A 169 -0.85 -7.25 13.75
C TRP A 169 0.16 -6.71 12.77
N TYR A 170 -0.30 -5.86 11.87
CA TYR A 170 0.56 -5.07 11.01
C TYR A 170 0.43 -3.60 11.35
N ARG A 171 1.54 -2.88 11.20
CA ARG A 171 1.59 -1.43 11.22
C ARG A 171 2.23 -0.95 9.92
N PHE A 172 1.48 -0.19 9.15
CA PHE A 172 1.92 0.50 7.96
C PHE A 172 2.11 1.96 8.30
N SER A 173 3.31 2.50 8.12
CA SER A 173 3.62 3.90 8.37
C SER A 173 4.09 4.58 7.10
N ARG A 174 3.62 5.82 6.90
CA ARG A 174 4.03 6.69 5.80
C ARG A 174 4.88 7.85 6.33
N ARG A 175 5.98 8.14 5.62
CA ARG A 175 6.74 9.39 5.71
C ARG A 175 7.02 9.86 4.28
N GLU A 176 6.34 10.90 3.82
CA GLU A 176 6.38 11.37 2.43
C GLU A 176 6.08 10.24 1.44
N ASP A 177 7.05 9.83 0.61
CA ASP A 177 6.95 8.73 -0.35
C ASP A 177 7.68 7.46 0.11
N ASP A 178 8.08 7.42 1.39
CA ASP A 178 8.70 6.29 2.04
C ASP A 178 7.74 5.59 3.00
N TYR A 179 7.87 4.28 3.09
CA TYR A 179 6.94 3.43 3.81
C TYR A 179 7.67 2.43 4.69
N CYS A 180 7.15 2.23 5.89
CA CYS A 180 7.61 1.18 6.80
C CYS A 180 6.46 0.21 7.07
N ILE A 181 6.75 -1.09 6.95
CA ILE A 181 5.87 -2.17 7.41
C ILE A 181 6.50 -2.82 8.62
N GLU A 182 5.72 -2.95 9.67
CA GLU A 182 6.09 -3.63 10.90
C GLU A 182 5.03 -4.69 11.24
N CYS A 183 5.43 -5.72 11.98
CA CYS A 183 4.54 -6.77 12.45
C CYS A 183 4.66 -6.99 13.95
N SER A 184 3.61 -7.57 14.54
CA SER A 184 3.57 -7.94 15.97
C SER A 184 2.66 -9.14 16.18
N THR A 185 3.04 -10.04 17.08
CA THR A 185 2.20 -11.18 17.51
C THR A 185 1.30 -10.84 18.70
N ASN A 186 1.53 -9.70 19.36
CA ASN A 186 0.78 -9.27 20.55
C ASN A 186 0.11 -7.89 20.43
N GLY A 187 0.31 -7.19 19.31
CA GLY A 187 -0.23 -5.84 19.05
C GLY A 187 0.43 -4.71 19.83
N VAL A 188 1.51 -4.99 20.57
CA VAL A 188 2.25 -4.04 21.41
C VAL A 188 3.69 -3.87 20.94
N ASP A 189 4.42 -4.97 20.83
CA ASP A 189 5.82 -5.00 20.43
C ASP A 189 5.91 -5.21 18.92
N PHE A 190 6.24 -4.17 18.17
CA PHE A 190 6.34 -4.21 16.73
C PHE A 190 7.79 -4.33 16.27
N SER A 191 8.03 -5.19 15.30
CA SER A 191 9.32 -5.40 14.64
C SER A 191 9.23 -5.02 13.15
N GLN A 192 10.27 -4.33 12.66
CA GLN A 192 10.34 -3.93 11.26
C GLN A 192 10.41 -5.14 10.33
N MET A 193 9.54 -5.18 9.34
CA MET A 193 9.58 -6.12 8.22
C MET A 193 10.25 -5.50 7.00
N ARG A 194 9.90 -4.27 6.68
CA ARG A 194 10.34 -3.61 5.45
C ARG A 194 10.36 -2.11 5.60
N ILE A 195 11.39 -1.46 5.02
CA ILE A 195 11.37 -0.06 4.62
C ILE A 195 11.49 -0.03 3.11
N CYS A 196 10.72 0.80 2.44
CA CYS A 196 10.75 0.94 0.99
C CYS A 196 10.31 2.31 0.53
N HIS A 197 10.73 2.66 -0.69
CA HIS A 197 10.32 3.84 -1.42
C HIS A 197 9.37 3.47 -2.54
N MET A 198 8.38 4.30 -2.83
CA MET A 198 7.48 4.16 -3.98
C MET A 198 7.78 5.25 -5.00
N TYR A 199 8.39 4.88 -6.13
CA TYR A 199 8.81 5.84 -7.16
C TYR A 199 7.65 6.62 -7.80
N GLU A 200 6.49 5.99 -7.90
CA GLU A 200 5.27 6.61 -8.41
C GLU A 200 4.35 7.04 -7.26
N GLY A 201 4.96 7.38 -6.11
CA GLY A 201 4.26 7.93 -4.95
C GLY A 201 3.45 9.16 -5.36
N ALA A 202 2.15 9.14 -5.08
CA ALA A 202 1.25 10.22 -5.40
C ALA A 202 0.97 11.07 -4.17
N ASP A 203 0.50 12.30 -4.36
CA ASP A 203 0.01 13.10 -3.25
C ASP A 203 -1.09 12.36 -2.50
N VAL A 204 -2.04 11.80 -3.23
CA VAL A 204 -3.07 10.91 -2.70
C VAL A 204 -2.62 9.47 -2.84
N ILE A 205 -2.59 8.75 -1.72
CA ILE A 205 -2.39 7.30 -1.71
C ILE A 205 -3.66 6.57 -1.29
N SER A 206 -3.78 5.33 -1.74
CA SER A 206 -4.81 4.40 -1.28
C SER A 206 -4.15 3.22 -0.58
N PHE A 207 -4.61 2.87 0.62
CA PHE A 207 -4.07 1.78 1.43
C PHE A 207 -5.17 1.14 2.27
N GLY A 208 -4.93 -0.05 2.77
CA GLY A 208 -5.89 -0.77 3.60
C GLY A 208 -5.53 -2.24 3.73
N ILE A 209 -6.49 -3.11 3.44
CA ILE A 209 -6.38 -4.55 3.60
C ILE A 209 -6.63 -5.31 2.30
N TYR A 210 -6.06 -6.51 2.20
CA TYR A 210 -6.25 -7.41 1.06
C TYR A 210 -6.32 -8.86 1.50
N VAL A 211 -6.89 -9.70 0.65
CA VAL A 211 -6.95 -11.15 0.81
C VAL A 211 -6.74 -11.83 -0.54
N CYS A 212 -6.11 -13.00 -0.56
CA CYS A 212 -6.10 -13.84 -1.77
C CYS A 212 -5.83 -15.32 -1.46
N SER A 213 -6.24 -16.17 -2.41
CA SER A 213 -5.95 -17.60 -2.48
C SER A 213 -5.45 -17.92 -3.90
N PRO A 214 -4.13 -17.91 -4.13
CA PRO A 214 -3.55 -18.12 -5.45
C PRO A 214 -3.82 -19.50 -6.07
N GLU A 215 -3.96 -20.52 -5.24
CA GLU A 215 -4.30 -21.88 -5.65
C GLU A 215 -5.82 -22.13 -5.69
N GLU A 216 -6.24 -23.37 -5.91
CA GLU A 216 -7.66 -23.78 -5.84
C GLU A 216 -8.08 -23.86 -4.36
N SER A 217 -8.27 -22.71 -3.74
CA SER A 217 -8.58 -22.55 -2.32
C SER A 217 -9.52 -21.39 -2.06
N SER A 218 -10.16 -21.43 -0.89
CA SER A 218 -10.92 -20.34 -0.32
C SER A 218 -10.89 -20.43 1.19
N PHE A 219 -10.58 -19.33 1.87
CA PHE A 219 -10.64 -19.25 3.33
C PHE A 219 -11.26 -17.93 3.78
N LYS A 220 -11.70 -17.88 5.04
CA LYS A 220 -12.24 -16.66 5.65
C LYS A 220 -11.13 -15.99 6.46
N ALA A 221 -10.71 -14.80 6.05
CA ALA A 221 -9.82 -13.91 6.78
C ALA A 221 -10.64 -12.91 7.61
N VAL A 222 -10.21 -12.61 8.84
CA VAL A 222 -10.86 -11.60 9.68
C VAL A 222 -9.89 -10.47 9.99
N PHE A 223 -10.36 -9.24 9.82
CA PHE A 223 -9.62 -8.03 10.17
C PHE A 223 -10.32 -7.29 11.30
N SER A 224 -9.57 -6.87 12.28
CA SER A 224 -10.05 -6.17 13.47
C SER A 224 -8.97 -5.23 14.02
N ASP A 225 -9.29 -4.49 15.09
CA ASP A 225 -8.35 -3.54 15.72
C ASP A 225 -7.75 -2.56 14.70
N MET A 226 -8.57 -2.13 13.73
CA MET A 226 -8.15 -1.17 12.72
C MET A 226 -8.17 0.24 13.28
N ARG A 227 -7.05 0.94 13.19
CA ARG A 227 -6.95 2.31 13.67
C ARG A 227 -5.86 3.11 12.94
N ILE A 228 -6.07 4.41 12.89
CA ILE A 228 -5.07 5.40 12.46
C ILE A 228 -4.44 6.04 13.69
N THR A 229 -3.14 6.28 13.65
CA THR A 229 -2.41 7.03 14.67
C THR A 229 -1.48 8.05 14.00
N GLU A 230 -0.96 8.99 14.80
CA GLU A 230 0.23 9.72 14.39
C GLU A 230 1.34 8.76 13.99
N CYS A 231 2.29 9.22 13.17
CA CYS A 231 3.35 8.37 12.63
C CYS A 231 4.19 7.73 13.74
N MET A 232 4.10 6.41 13.86
CA MET A 232 4.83 5.61 14.86
C MET A 232 6.20 5.14 14.35
N TRP A 233 6.51 5.34 13.09
CA TRP A 233 7.82 5.02 12.53
C TRP A 233 8.85 6.03 13.04
N LYS A 234 9.68 5.58 13.97
CA LYS A 234 10.71 6.41 14.61
C LYS A 234 12.03 6.33 13.85
N ALA A 235 12.81 7.40 13.92
CA ALA A 235 14.19 7.38 13.48
C ALA A 235 15.00 6.33 14.24
N HIS A 236 15.97 5.73 13.56
CA HIS A 236 17.01 4.96 14.21
C HIS A 236 17.89 5.87 15.07
N ASP A 237 18.55 5.30 16.11
CA ASP A 237 19.47 6.04 16.96
C ASP A 237 20.53 6.77 16.12
N GLY A 238 20.63 8.08 16.31
CA GLY A 238 21.57 8.93 15.56
C GLY A 238 21.12 9.33 14.15
N GLN A 239 19.93 8.95 13.74
CA GLN A 239 19.28 9.39 12.51
C GLN A 239 18.00 10.14 12.85
N GLN A 240 17.91 11.37 12.41
CA GLN A 240 16.63 12.08 12.42
C GLN A 240 16.10 12.08 11.00
N PRO A 241 14.91 11.49 10.75
CA PRO A 241 14.22 11.72 9.50
C PRO A 241 13.98 13.22 9.37
N ASP A 242 14.04 13.74 8.17
CA ASP A 242 13.73 15.13 7.90
C ASP A 242 12.33 15.45 8.45
N GLU A 243 12.24 16.54 9.21
CA GLU A 243 10.99 17.08 9.77
C GLU A 243 10.19 17.79 8.67
#